data_4d36dea135aca1d01aed01963bd2b625
#
_entry.id   4d36dea135aca1d01aed01963bd2b625
#
_cell.length_a   1.000
_cell.length_b   1.000
_cell.length_c   1.000
_cell.angle_alpha   90.00
_cell.angle_beta   90.00
_cell.angle_gamma   90.00
#
_symmetry.space_group_name_H-M   'P 1'
#
loop_
_entity.id
_entity.type
_entity.pdbx_description
1 polymer ?
#
loop_
_entity_poly.entity_id
_entity_poly.type
_entity_poly.pdbx_seq_one_letter_code
_entity_poly.pdbx_strand_id
1 'polypeptide(L)'
;MSTSLFANVEMAPRDPILGLTEAYNAEKNPAKVNLGVGVYFGDDGKIPLLAAVKQAEQARLAAQPPRGYQPIEGTPAYNGAVQGLLFGKESDIVGSGRAATFQCLGGTGALRVGADYLKALLPGSTVYISDPSWENHRQLFEAVGFKVDTYAYYDPATRGVNFAAMKASLAAMPPKSIVLLHACCHNPTGADLTAAQWLSLIHI
;
A
#
# COMPACT_ATOMS: atom_id res chain seq x y z
N MET A 1 -17.04 23.22 -37.52
CA MET A 1 -17.31 22.58 -36.21
C MET A 1 -15.97 22.47 -35.49
N SER A 2 -15.81 23.14 -34.40
CA SER A 2 -14.56 23.03 -33.59
C SER A 2 -14.52 21.66 -32.95
N THR A 3 -13.63 20.79 -33.38
CA THR A 3 -13.36 19.52 -32.69
C THR A 3 -12.50 19.84 -31.47
N SER A 4 -13.12 19.81 -30.26
CA SER A 4 -12.38 19.92 -29.01
C SER A 4 -11.29 18.85 -28.94
N LEU A 5 -10.09 19.21 -28.49
CA LEU A 5 -9.02 18.25 -28.16
C LEU A 5 -9.47 17.16 -27.18
N PHE A 6 -10.53 17.44 -26.44
CA PHE A 6 -11.08 16.53 -25.41
C PHE A 6 -12.33 15.78 -25.89
N ALA A 7 -12.69 15.87 -27.19
CA ALA A 7 -13.92 15.24 -27.70
C ALA A 7 -13.94 13.71 -27.56
N ASN A 8 -12.76 13.08 -27.51
CA ASN A 8 -12.59 11.64 -27.39
C ASN A 8 -12.19 11.19 -25.96
N VAL A 9 -12.21 12.11 -24.99
CA VAL A 9 -11.93 11.75 -23.59
C VAL A 9 -13.20 11.16 -22.99
N GLU A 10 -13.18 9.88 -22.72
CA GLU A 10 -14.28 9.22 -22.03
C GLU A 10 -14.32 9.63 -20.56
N MET A 11 -15.53 9.84 -20.04
CA MET A 11 -15.73 10.10 -18.62
C MET A 11 -15.34 8.85 -17.84
N ALA A 12 -14.38 8.97 -16.93
CA ALA A 12 -14.05 7.90 -16.01
C ALA A 12 -15.29 7.47 -15.19
N PRO A 13 -15.43 6.18 -14.85
CA PRO A 13 -16.48 5.75 -13.93
C PRO A 13 -16.34 6.48 -12.60
N ARG A 14 -17.48 6.64 -11.87
CA ARG A 14 -17.43 7.21 -10.53
C ARG A 14 -16.49 6.38 -9.66
N ASP A 15 -15.70 7.07 -8.85
CA ASP A 15 -14.85 6.40 -7.87
C ASP A 15 -15.70 5.54 -6.92
N PRO A 16 -15.47 4.23 -6.83
CA PRO A 16 -16.32 3.34 -6.04
C PRO A 16 -16.26 3.63 -4.54
N ILE A 17 -15.19 4.23 -4.04
CA ILE A 17 -14.99 4.55 -2.63
C ILE A 17 -15.63 5.89 -2.29
N LEU A 18 -15.34 6.93 -3.05
CA LEU A 18 -15.91 8.27 -2.83
C LEU A 18 -17.42 8.29 -3.08
N GLY A 19 -17.89 7.53 -4.07
CA GLY A 19 -19.33 7.35 -4.31
C GLY A 19 -20.08 6.73 -3.13
N LEU A 20 -19.44 5.80 -2.40
CA LEU A 20 -20.01 5.26 -1.15
C LEU A 20 -20.10 6.30 -0.04
N THR A 21 -19.14 7.21 0.05
CA THR A 21 -19.20 8.32 1.01
C THR A 21 -20.35 9.26 0.73
N GLU A 22 -20.62 9.57 -0.54
CA GLU A 22 -21.79 10.36 -0.95
C GLU A 22 -23.11 9.65 -0.57
N ALA A 23 -23.22 8.36 -0.86
CA ALA A 23 -24.38 7.55 -0.51
C ALA A 23 -24.57 7.47 1.01
N TYR A 24 -23.50 7.26 1.77
CA TYR A 24 -23.53 7.28 3.24
C TYR A 24 -24.04 8.62 3.78
N ASN A 25 -23.56 9.75 3.26
CA ASN A 25 -23.99 11.06 3.70
C ASN A 25 -25.47 11.33 3.37
N ALA A 26 -25.96 10.83 2.25
CA ALA A 26 -27.37 10.96 1.84
C ALA A 26 -28.32 10.05 2.64
N GLU A 27 -27.86 8.92 3.16
CA GLU A 27 -28.65 7.98 3.96
C GLU A 27 -29.09 8.64 5.28
N LYS A 28 -30.37 8.49 5.63
CA LYS A 28 -31.00 9.09 6.83
C LYS A 28 -31.08 8.14 8.02
N ASN A 29 -30.80 6.85 7.83
CA ASN A 29 -30.85 5.87 8.92
C ASN A 29 -29.80 6.20 9.99
N PRO A 30 -30.18 6.45 11.26
CA PRO A 30 -29.22 6.78 12.31
C PRO A 30 -28.30 5.61 12.69
N ALA A 31 -28.68 4.37 12.35
CA ALA A 31 -27.86 3.19 12.60
C ALA A 31 -26.87 2.89 11.48
N LYS A 32 -26.70 3.80 10.50
CA LYS A 32 -25.74 3.62 9.41
C LYS A 32 -24.28 3.61 9.89
N VAL A 33 -23.46 2.75 9.29
CA VAL A 33 -22.02 2.65 9.56
C VAL A 33 -21.25 2.86 8.26
N ASN A 34 -20.24 3.73 8.27
CA ASN A 34 -19.39 3.95 7.11
C ASN A 34 -18.24 2.94 7.10
N LEU A 35 -18.26 2.06 6.13
CA LEU A 35 -17.19 1.07 5.88
C LEU A 35 -16.43 1.35 4.58
N GLY A 36 -16.61 2.53 3.97
CA GLY A 36 -16.06 2.84 2.65
C GLY A 36 -14.55 3.12 2.65
N VAL A 37 -14.02 3.69 3.73
CA VAL A 37 -12.60 4.03 3.83
C VAL A 37 -12.03 3.47 5.13
N GLY A 38 -10.92 2.75 5.03
CA GLY A 38 -10.19 2.23 6.18
C GLY A 38 -9.38 3.33 6.86
N VAL A 39 -9.93 3.92 7.92
CA VAL A 39 -9.25 4.88 8.81
C VAL A 39 -9.46 4.45 10.26
N TYR A 40 -8.55 4.85 11.13
CA TYR A 40 -8.70 4.61 12.55
C TYR A 40 -9.75 5.55 13.15
N PHE A 41 -10.74 4.98 13.85
CA PHE A 41 -11.74 5.72 14.62
C PHE A 41 -11.53 5.45 16.11
N GLY A 42 -11.66 6.49 16.93
CA GLY A 42 -11.74 6.35 18.37
C GLY A 42 -13.10 5.80 18.82
N ASP A 43 -13.24 5.54 20.13
CA ASP A 43 -14.49 5.02 20.72
C ASP A 43 -15.67 6.02 20.57
N ASP A 44 -15.36 7.30 20.36
CA ASP A 44 -16.34 8.36 20.07
C ASP A 44 -16.78 8.42 18.60
N GLY A 45 -16.33 7.49 17.77
CA GLY A 45 -16.64 7.44 16.34
C GLY A 45 -15.96 8.52 15.49
N LYS A 46 -14.95 9.21 16.02
CA LYS A 46 -14.20 10.25 15.31
C LYS A 46 -12.77 9.81 15.02
N ILE A 47 -12.20 10.42 13.99
CA ILE A 47 -10.77 10.24 13.68
C ILE A 47 -9.96 11.08 14.69
N PRO A 48 -9.16 10.47 15.57
CA PRO A 48 -8.40 11.21 16.56
C PRO A 48 -7.15 11.84 15.94
N LEU A 49 -6.79 13.03 16.41
CA LEU A 49 -5.44 13.55 16.22
C LEU A 49 -4.51 12.89 17.24
N LEU A 50 -3.61 12.03 16.77
CA LEU A 50 -2.67 11.32 17.63
C LEU A 50 -1.76 12.30 18.40
N ALA A 51 -1.54 12.06 19.69
CA ALA A 51 -0.73 12.93 20.53
C ALA A 51 0.71 13.12 19.99
N ALA A 52 1.31 12.06 19.45
CA ALA A 52 2.64 12.12 18.85
C ALA A 52 2.68 13.06 17.63
N VAL A 53 1.65 13.03 16.77
CA VAL A 53 1.53 13.92 15.60
C VAL A 53 1.40 15.36 16.06
N LYS A 54 0.50 15.65 17.01
CA LYS A 54 0.32 17.00 17.56
C LYS A 54 1.62 17.56 18.15
N GLN A 55 2.36 16.75 18.91
CA GLN A 55 3.63 17.16 19.50
C GLN A 55 4.68 17.44 18.42
N ALA A 56 4.77 16.61 17.40
CA ALA A 56 5.71 16.79 16.29
C ALA A 56 5.40 18.07 15.48
N GLU A 57 4.13 18.34 15.22
CA GLU A 57 3.69 19.57 14.53
C GLU A 57 4.03 20.81 15.35
N GLN A 58 3.75 20.80 16.66
CA GLN A 58 4.09 21.91 17.56
C GLN A 58 5.59 22.17 17.63
N ALA A 59 6.39 21.11 17.76
CA ALA A 59 7.84 21.21 17.78
C ALA A 59 8.39 21.77 16.47
N ARG A 60 7.86 21.33 15.33
CA ARG A 60 8.24 21.83 14.00
C ARG A 60 7.85 23.29 13.80
N LEU A 61 6.67 23.67 14.27
CA LEU A 61 6.22 25.08 14.22
C LEU A 61 7.11 25.98 15.06
N ALA A 62 7.46 25.55 16.28
CA ALA A 62 8.34 26.32 17.18
C ALA A 62 9.76 26.46 16.63
N ALA A 63 10.31 25.42 16.04
CA ALA A 63 11.66 25.39 15.48
C ALA A 63 11.80 26.19 14.16
N GLN A 64 10.70 26.42 13.44
CA GLN A 64 10.66 27.16 12.16
C GLN A 64 11.81 26.79 11.19
N PRO A 65 12.03 25.49 10.89
CA PRO A 65 13.14 25.11 10.02
C PRO A 65 12.95 25.65 8.60
N PRO A 66 14.04 25.91 7.86
CA PRO A 66 13.95 26.36 6.48
C PRO A 66 13.21 25.36 5.60
N ARG A 67 12.55 25.86 4.55
CA ARG A 67 11.74 25.09 3.58
C ARG A 67 12.50 24.92 2.27
N GLY A 68 13.71 24.37 2.30
CA GLY A 68 14.51 24.10 1.11
C GLY A 68 14.13 22.78 0.42
N TYR A 69 14.81 22.49 -0.70
CA TYR A 69 14.75 21.21 -1.36
C TYR A 69 15.29 20.10 -0.44
N GLN A 70 14.65 18.94 -0.47
CA GLN A 70 15.11 17.76 0.23
C GLN A 70 16.10 16.97 -0.65
N PRO A 71 16.97 16.12 -0.08
CA PRO A 71 17.69 15.11 -0.85
C PRO A 71 16.72 14.22 -1.65
N ILE A 72 17.19 13.68 -2.78
CA ILE A 72 16.37 12.84 -3.68
C ILE A 72 15.77 11.64 -2.93
N GLU A 73 16.56 11.02 -2.08
CA GLU A 73 16.16 9.88 -1.25
C GLU A 73 15.32 10.27 0.00
N GLY A 74 15.14 11.54 0.25
CA GLY A 74 14.49 12.06 1.47
C GLY A 74 15.49 12.40 2.56
N THR A 75 15.00 12.82 3.74
CA THR A 75 15.88 13.23 4.84
C THR A 75 16.49 12.01 5.55
N PRO A 76 17.79 12.04 5.88
CA PRO A 76 18.44 10.96 6.63
C PRO A 76 17.74 10.64 7.96
N ALA A 77 17.22 11.67 8.65
CA ALA A 77 16.50 11.51 9.91
C ALA A 77 15.19 10.71 9.74
N TYR A 78 14.43 10.98 8.66
CA TYR A 78 13.22 10.23 8.34
C TYR A 78 13.56 8.79 7.97
N ASN A 79 14.51 8.60 7.05
CA ASN A 79 14.89 7.28 6.56
C ASN A 79 15.41 6.39 7.69
N GLY A 80 16.26 6.92 8.58
CA GLY A 80 16.75 6.19 9.75
C GLY A 80 15.65 5.86 10.77
N ALA A 81 14.69 6.77 10.99
CA ALA A 81 13.56 6.53 11.89
C ALA A 81 12.65 5.39 11.35
N VAL A 82 12.38 5.39 10.03
CA VAL A 82 11.57 4.33 9.37
C VAL A 82 12.29 2.99 9.44
N GLN A 83 13.59 2.93 9.16
CA GLN A 83 14.37 1.69 9.29
C GLN A 83 14.35 1.16 10.72
N GLY A 84 14.54 2.04 11.71
CA GLY A 84 14.50 1.66 13.11
C GLY A 84 13.11 1.16 13.56
N LEU A 85 12.03 1.72 12.99
CA LEU A 85 10.66 1.28 13.25
C LEU A 85 10.36 -0.11 12.65
N LEU A 86 10.81 -0.35 11.41
CA LEU A 86 10.50 -1.59 10.68
C LEU A 86 11.36 -2.78 11.11
N PHE A 87 12.64 -2.56 11.30
CA PHE A 87 13.61 -3.63 11.53
C PHE A 87 14.11 -3.71 12.98
N GLY A 88 13.85 -2.69 13.79
CA GLY A 88 14.47 -2.51 15.10
C GLY A 88 15.80 -1.76 14.99
N LYS A 89 16.07 -0.89 15.96
CA LYS A 89 17.27 -0.03 15.97
C LYS A 89 18.58 -0.81 15.97
N GLU A 90 18.58 -1.97 16.63
CA GLU A 90 19.76 -2.84 16.79
C GLU A 90 19.83 -3.93 15.71
N SER A 91 19.00 -3.87 14.68
CA SER A 91 18.98 -4.86 13.61
C SER A 91 20.25 -4.80 12.77
N ASP A 92 20.85 -5.96 12.51
CA ASP A 92 22.00 -6.11 11.60
C ASP A 92 21.64 -5.72 10.15
N ILE A 93 20.37 -5.75 9.76
CA ILE A 93 19.89 -5.26 8.47
C ILE A 93 20.18 -3.78 8.32
N VAL A 94 19.95 -3.00 9.39
CA VAL A 94 20.23 -1.56 9.41
C VAL A 94 21.74 -1.32 9.49
N GLY A 95 22.42 -1.97 10.43
CA GLY A 95 23.86 -1.80 10.67
C GLY A 95 24.75 -2.22 9.50
N SER A 96 24.33 -3.22 8.72
CA SER A 96 25.07 -3.71 7.55
C SER A 96 24.80 -2.95 6.25
N GLY A 97 23.88 -1.96 6.27
CA GLY A 97 23.50 -1.22 5.07
C GLY A 97 22.69 -2.01 4.03
N ARG A 98 22.06 -3.12 4.44
CA ARG A 98 21.21 -3.92 3.54
C ARG A 98 19.82 -3.29 3.30
N ALA A 99 19.47 -2.25 4.04
CA ALA A 99 18.22 -1.51 3.88
C ALA A 99 18.47 -0.17 3.19
N ALA A 100 17.80 0.08 2.07
CA ALA A 100 17.70 1.38 1.44
C ALA A 100 16.29 1.94 1.66
N THR A 101 16.17 3.23 1.97
CA THR A 101 14.89 3.88 2.24
C THR A 101 14.77 5.15 1.42
N PHE A 102 13.64 5.30 0.75
CA PHE A 102 13.31 6.47 -0.05
C PHE A 102 12.01 7.09 0.46
N GLN A 103 12.06 8.37 0.82
CA GLN A 103 10.88 9.13 1.19
C GLN A 103 10.09 9.52 -0.05
N CYS A 104 8.83 9.11 -0.13
CA CYS A 104 7.97 9.34 -1.29
C CYS A 104 6.67 10.04 -0.89
N LEU A 105 5.86 10.44 -1.88
CA LEU A 105 4.54 11.05 -1.67
C LEU A 105 3.51 9.98 -1.35
N GLY A 106 3.47 9.56 -0.09
CA GLY A 106 2.57 8.52 0.40
C GLY A 106 2.86 7.14 -0.19
N GLY A 107 2.01 6.15 0.15
CA GLY A 107 2.16 4.77 -0.31
C GLY A 107 2.06 4.61 -1.83
N THR A 108 1.15 5.33 -2.47
CA THR A 108 0.98 5.30 -3.93
C THR A 108 2.24 5.79 -4.66
N GLY A 109 2.84 6.90 -4.20
CA GLY A 109 4.10 7.40 -4.75
C GLY A 109 5.26 6.42 -4.52
N ALA A 110 5.32 5.80 -3.34
CA ALA A 110 6.34 4.80 -3.03
C ALA A 110 6.22 3.55 -3.91
N LEU A 111 5.03 3.03 -4.08
CA LEU A 111 4.76 1.90 -4.98
C LEU A 111 5.09 2.23 -6.43
N ARG A 112 4.81 3.46 -6.88
CA ARG A 112 5.15 3.89 -8.24
C ARG A 112 6.65 3.92 -8.47
N VAL A 113 7.41 4.51 -7.57
CA VAL A 113 8.89 4.51 -7.65
C VAL A 113 9.45 3.10 -7.66
N GLY A 114 8.93 2.22 -6.78
CA GLY A 114 9.33 0.81 -6.76
C GLY A 114 8.97 0.07 -8.06
N ALA A 115 7.79 0.32 -8.61
CA ALA A 115 7.33 -0.31 -9.86
C ALA A 115 8.18 0.13 -11.07
N ASP A 116 8.48 1.43 -11.20
CA ASP A 116 9.34 1.96 -12.26
C ASP A 116 10.75 1.34 -12.17
N TYR A 117 11.31 1.24 -10.95
CA TYR A 117 12.60 0.60 -10.73
C TYR A 117 12.60 -0.88 -11.10
N LEU A 118 11.59 -1.63 -10.65
CA LEU A 118 11.44 -3.05 -11.00
C LEU A 118 11.24 -3.25 -12.51
N LYS A 119 10.52 -2.33 -13.17
CA LYS A 119 10.33 -2.41 -14.63
C LYS A 119 11.62 -2.23 -15.40
N ALA A 120 12.49 -1.35 -14.92
CA ALA A 120 13.83 -1.16 -15.52
C ALA A 120 14.71 -2.41 -15.38
N LEU A 121 14.63 -3.10 -14.23
CA LEU A 121 15.43 -4.31 -13.95
C LEU A 121 14.85 -5.58 -14.57
N LEU A 122 13.53 -5.72 -14.59
CA LEU A 122 12.80 -6.94 -14.93
C LEU A 122 11.66 -6.65 -15.94
N PRO A 123 11.97 -6.12 -17.14
CA PRO A 123 10.96 -5.61 -18.08
C PRO A 123 9.98 -6.67 -18.56
N GLY A 124 10.35 -7.93 -18.58
CA GLY A 124 9.52 -9.06 -19.04
C GLY A 124 8.76 -9.80 -17.94
N SER A 125 8.91 -9.39 -16.69
CA SER A 125 8.27 -10.08 -15.56
C SER A 125 6.77 -9.80 -15.49
N THR A 126 6.03 -10.74 -14.91
CA THR A 126 4.64 -10.57 -14.48
C THR A 126 4.63 -10.24 -13.00
N VAL A 127 3.77 -9.28 -12.62
CA VAL A 127 3.50 -8.95 -11.21
C VAL A 127 2.29 -9.75 -10.76
N TYR A 128 2.40 -10.41 -9.62
CA TYR A 128 1.32 -11.16 -8.99
C TYR A 128 0.88 -10.46 -7.72
N ILE A 129 -0.42 -10.19 -7.62
CA ILE A 129 -1.07 -9.60 -6.44
C ILE A 129 -2.03 -10.60 -5.82
N SER A 130 -2.38 -10.42 -4.54
CA SER A 130 -3.36 -11.31 -3.89
C SER A 130 -4.76 -11.20 -4.51
N ASP A 131 -5.55 -12.26 -4.39
CA ASP A 131 -6.97 -12.24 -4.74
C ASP A 131 -7.81 -12.41 -3.46
N PRO A 132 -8.57 -11.35 -3.05
CA PRO A 132 -8.57 -9.98 -3.57
C PRO A 132 -7.33 -9.16 -3.16
N SER A 133 -7.16 -7.99 -3.75
CA SER A 133 -6.14 -7.01 -3.40
C SER A 133 -6.71 -5.60 -3.44
N TRP A 134 -5.98 -4.62 -2.93
CA TRP A 134 -6.32 -3.22 -3.11
C TRP A 134 -6.26 -2.85 -4.60
N GLU A 135 -7.36 -2.30 -5.14
CA GLU A 135 -7.51 -1.99 -6.57
C GLU A 135 -6.35 -1.18 -7.16
N ASN A 136 -5.81 -0.26 -6.37
CA ASN A 136 -4.71 0.59 -6.81
C ASN A 136 -3.42 -0.19 -7.14
N HIS A 137 -3.22 -1.39 -6.57
CA HIS A 137 -2.06 -2.21 -6.89
C HIS A 137 -2.05 -2.60 -8.37
N ARG A 138 -3.14 -3.12 -8.89
CA ARG A 138 -3.25 -3.50 -10.30
C ARG A 138 -3.03 -2.31 -11.22
N GLN A 139 -3.79 -1.24 -11.00
CA GLN A 139 -3.75 -0.05 -11.83
C GLN A 139 -2.34 0.55 -11.88
N LEU A 140 -1.64 0.58 -10.76
CA LEU A 140 -0.31 1.17 -10.65
C LEU A 140 0.72 0.36 -11.44
N PHE A 141 0.75 -0.97 -11.29
CA PHE A 141 1.71 -1.82 -12.00
C PHE A 141 1.38 -1.90 -13.51
N GLU A 142 0.12 -1.93 -13.91
CA GLU A 142 -0.30 -1.87 -15.31
C GLU A 142 0.08 -0.54 -15.96
N ALA A 143 -0.05 0.59 -15.23
CA ALA A 143 0.35 1.91 -15.72
C ALA A 143 1.86 2.05 -15.97
N VAL A 144 2.68 1.21 -15.33
CA VAL A 144 4.14 1.10 -15.59
C VAL A 144 4.43 0.13 -16.76
N GLY A 145 3.42 -0.59 -17.24
CA GLY A 145 3.53 -1.52 -18.34
C GLY A 145 3.86 -2.96 -17.93
N PHE A 146 3.60 -3.36 -16.70
CA PHE A 146 3.62 -4.75 -16.31
C PHE A 146 2.33 -5.47 -16.69
N LYS A 147 2.43 -6.77 -17.02
CA LYS A 147 1.31 -7.68 -16.91
C LYS A 147 1.07 -7.93 -15.43
N VAL A 148 -0.21 -7.86 -14.99
CA VAL A 148 -0.59 -8.14 -13.60
C VAL A 148 -1.54 -9.34 -13.58
N ASP A 149 -1.20 -10.32 -12.77
CA ASP A 149 -1.98 -11.53 -12.51
C ASP A 149 -2.23 -11.69 -11.00
N THR A 150 -2.95 -12.72 -10.57
CA THR A 150 -3.29 -12.92 -9.18
C THR A 150 -2.79 -14.25 -8.63
N TYR A 151 -2.66 -14.33 -7.30
CA TYR A 151 -2.48 -15.57 -6.55
C TYR A 151 -3.60 -15.75 -5.53
N ALA A 152 -3.98 -17.00 -5.26
CA ALA A 152 -4.99 -17.31 -4.26
C ALA A 152 -4.56 -16.84 -2.87
N TYR A 153 -5.43 -16.15 -2.15
CA TYR A 153 -5.14 -15.63 -0.82
C TYR A 153 -6.25 -15.85 0.19
N TYR A 154 -7.47 -15.35 -0.09
CA TYR A 154 -8.55 -15.32 0.88
C TYR A 154 -9.51 -16.48 0.70
N ASP A 155 -9.96 -17.05 1.82
CA ASP A 155 -11.02 -18.04 1.87
C ASP A 155 -12.28 -17.44 2.55
N PRO A 156 -13.36 -17.20 1.79
CA PRO A 156 -14.60 -16.66 2.35
C PRO A 156 -15.28 -17.59 3.36
N ALA A 157 -15.06 -18.91 3.25
CA ALA A 157 -15.70 -19.87 4.15
C ALA A 157 -15.10 -19.81 5.56
N THR A 158 -13.79 -19.68 5.67
CA THR A 158 -13.08 -19.58 6.95
C THR A 158 -12.85 -18.12 7.37
N ARG A 159 -13.10 -17.15 6.46
CA ARG A 159 -12.77 -15.72 6.64
C ARG A 159 -11.30 -15.48 6.97
N GLY A 160 -10.43 -16.31 6.42
CA GLY A 160 -8.99 -16.31 6.71
C GLY A 160 -8.16 -16.48 5.44
N VAL A 161 -6.86 -16.72 5.64
CA VAL A 161 -5.94 -16.97 4.53
C VAL A 161 -6.02 -18.43 4.10
N ASN A 162 -6.28 -18.67 2.82
CA ASN A 162 -6.13 -20.00 2.20
C ASN A 162 -4.64 -20.25 1.92
N PHE A 163 -3.89 -20.52 2.98
CA PHE A 163 -2.44 -20.65 2.88
C PHE A 163 -1.98 -21.77 1.96
N ALA A 164 -2.70 -22.88 1.91
CA ALA A 164 -2.37 -24.02 1.03
C ALA A 164 -2.49 -23.61 -0.45
N ALA A 165 -3.59 -22.97 -0.83
CA ALA A 165 -3.79 -22.49 -2.18
C ALA A 165 -2.81 -21.35 -2.55
N MET A 166 -2.54 -20.43 -1.62
CA MET A 166 -1.53 -19.39 -1.78
C MET A 166 -0.17 -20.00 -2.11
N LYS A 167 0.30 -20.93 -1.29
CA LYS A 167 1.59 -21.60 -1.46
C LYS A 167 1.68 -22.34 -2.80
N ALA A 168 0.63 -23.05 -3.20
CA ALA A 168 0.57 -23.73 -4.48
C ALA A 168 0.62 -22.75 -5.66
N SER A 169 -0.10 -21.63 -5.57
CA SER A 169 -0.06 -20.56 -6.58
C SER A 169 1.33 -19.99 -6.74
N LEU A 170 2.01 -19.66 -5.62
CA LEU A 170 3.35 -19.09 -5.64
C LEU A 170 4.38 -20.06 -6.22
N ALA A 171 4.31 -21.34 -5.82
CA ALA A 171 5.22 -22.38 -6.32
C ALA A 171 5.08 -22.65 -7.83
N ALA A 172 3.93 -22.36 -8.41
CA ALA A 172 3.67 -22.55 -9.85
C ALA A 172 4.08 -21.34 -10.71
N MET A 173 4.53 -20.24 -10.11
CA MET A 173 4.92 -19.03 -10.86
C MET A 173 6.21 -19.23 -11.64
N PRO A 174 6.34 -18.62 -12.83
CA PRO A 174 7.58 -18.61 -13.55
C PRO A 174 8.73 -17.98 -12.76
N PRO A 175 9.98 -18.38 -12.97
CA PRO A 175 11.14 -17.71 -12.39
C PRO A 175 11.14 -16.22 -12.72
N LYS A 176 11.65 -15.39 -11.80
CA LYS A 176 11.69 -13.92 -11.91
C LYS A 176 10.32 -13.26 -11.90
N SER A 177 9.26 -13.94 -11.44
CA SER A 177 7.99 -13.29 -11.12
C SER A 177 8.17 -12.29 -9.99
N ILE A 178 7.40 -11.19 -10.05
CA ILE A 178 7.34 -10.20 -8.98
C ILE A 178 6.08 -10.50 -8.17
N VAL A 179 6.23 -10.70 -6.87
CA VAL A 179 5.09 -10.99 -5.98
C VAL A 179 4.90 -9.84 -5.00
N LEU A 180 3.72 -9.23 -5.03
CA LEU A 180 3.32 -8.22 -4.05
C LEU A 180 2.69 -8.91 -2.83
N LEU A 181 3.35 -8.80 -1.70
CA LEU A 181 2.90 -9.33 -0.42
C LEU A 181 2.53 -8.19 0.53
N HIS A 182 1.43 -8.34 1.29
CA HIS A 182 1.08 -7.42 2.37
C HIS A 182 1.74 -7.92 3.65
N ALA A 183 2.63 -7.13 4.23
CA ALA A 183 3.35 -7.51 5.44
C ALA A 183 2.41 -7.66 6.65
N CYS A 184 1.39 -6.79 6.74
CA CYS A 184 0.33 -6.82 7.73
C CYS A 184 -0.86 -6.00 7.23
N CYS A 185 -2.00 -6.09 7.93
CA CYS A 185 -3.22 -5.33 7.64
C CYS A 185 -3.66 -5.50 6.17
N HIS A 186 -3.75 -6.74 5.73
CA HIS A 186 -4.07 -7.07 4.33
C HIS A 186 -5.31 -6.32 3.83
N ASN A 187 -5.16 -5.56 2.77
CA ASN A 187 -6.23 -4.77 2.17
C ASN A 187 -6.81 -5.49 0.92
N PRO A 188 -8.12 -5.88 0.89
CA PRO A 188 -9.19 -5.42 1.80
C PRO A 188 -9.58 -6.41 2.91
N THR A 189 -8.99 -7.60 3.00
CA THR A 189 -9.56 -8.70 3.79
C THR A 189 -9.32 -8.60 5.29
N GLY A 190 -8.28 -7.89 5.73
CA GLY A 190 -7.84 -7.88 7.12
C GLY A 190 -7.30 -9.23 7.64
N ALA A 191 -7.18 -10.24 6.77
CA ALA A 191 -6.63 -11.54 7.11
C ALA A 191 -5.13 -11.57 6.84
N ASP A 192 -4.31 -11.74 7.87
CA ASP A 192 -2.86 -11.70 7.79
C ASP A 192 -2.23 -13.08 7.96
N LEU A 193 -1.03 -13.25 7.40
CA LEU A 193 -0.23 -14.45 7.58
C LEU A 193 0.34 -14.53 9.01
N THR A 194 0.36 -15.73 9.56
CA THR A 194 1.09 -16.00 10.80
C THR A 194 2.62 -15.98 10.58
N ALA A 195 3.39 -15.81 11.64
CA ALA A 195 4.86 -15.87 11.57
C ALA A 195 5.36 -17.21 10.98
N ALA A 196 4.72 -18.34 11.33
CA ALA A 196 5.07 -19.65 10.77
C ALA A 196 4.78 -19.74 9.26
N GLN A 197 3.68 -19.12 8.79
CA GLN A 197 3.37 -19.05 7.36
C GLN A 197 4.39 -18.19 6.62
N TRP A 198 4.79 -17.04 7.16
CA TRP A 198 5.84 -16.21 6.61
C TRP A 198 7.16 -16.99 6.46
N LEU A 199 7.60 -17.71 7.49
CA LEU A 199 8.79 -18.55 7.44
C LEU A 199 8.67 -19.64 6.37
N SER A 200 7.47 -20.22 6.16
CA SER A 200 7.26 -21.20 5.10
C SER A 200 7.37 -20.61 3.69
N LEU A 201 7.04 -19.34 3.50
CA LEU A 201 7.11 -18.69 2.19
C LEU A 201 8.54 -18.43 1.71
N ILE A 202 9.49 -18.18 2.61
CA ILE A 202 10.90 -17.91 2.23
C ILE A 202 11.62 -19.10 1.58
N HIS A 203 11.00 -20.29 1.58
CA HIS A 203 11.54 -21.52 1.00
C HIS A 203 10.85 -21.92 -0.33
N ILE A 204 10.10 -21.01 -0.93
CA ILE A 204 9.41 -21.28 -2.22
C ILE A 204 10.29 -20.93 -3.42
#